data_262d33f08351f224507a9a46859a7750
#
_entry.id   262d33f08351f224507a9a46859a7750
#
_cell.length_a   1.000
_cell.length_b   1.000
_cell.length_c   1.000
_cell.angle_alpha   90.00
_cell.angle_beta   90.00
_cell.angle_gamma   90.00
#
_symmetry.space_group_name_H-M   'P 1'
#
loop_
_entity.id
_entity.type
_entity.pdbx_description
1 polymer ?
#
loop_
_entity_poly.entity_id
_entity_poly.type
_entity_poly.pdbx_seq_one_letter_code
_entity_poly.pdbx_strand_id
1 'polypeptide(L)'
;MKLSTIKIAASTGLFLASALATTATAQEYPDRAITSIVAFGAGGSTDVAARSLVRFANEYLGQEIAVENRTGGAGAVGMLALSQGRPDGYTIGTVNFELLAFRPLERAPVGPDDVRFIMKVQSSPATLTVQADAPWNTLEEFLEAARQQPNKLRIAASPPGAVWNVAAGLITNVTETEINVVPFDGGAQSAVALLGGQVDATTISVQEVIDHVTAGKLKVLATATEERHPALPNVPTFKEAGYDVVFGSWAAMAAPKDIPEDRFQILADALKKMFDDERFQTFAAENGITLDYVPGAEFALQMEAEAASVAAVLAAQGLTDE
;
A
#
# COMPACT_ATOMS: atom_id res chain seq x y z
N MET A 1 96.21 -20.53 -34.82
CA MET A 1 95.15 -20.27 -33.78
C MET A 1 94.19 -19.24 -34.35
N LYS A 2 93.02 -19.70 -34.83
CA LYS A 2 91.96 -18.83 -35.41
C LYS A 2 90.78 -18.85 -34.49
N LEU A 3 90.47 -17.72 -33.86
CA LEU A 3 89.24 -17.52 -33.11
C LEU A 3 88.08 -17.21 -34.07
N SER A 4 87.05 -18.04 -34.05
CA SER A 4 85.80 -17.80 -34.73
C SER A 4 84.86 -16.99 -33.89
N THR A 5 84.46 -15.84 -34.43
CA THR A 5 83.49 -14.95 -33.78
C THR A 5 82.06 -15.42 -34.17
N ILE A 6 81.29 -15.86 -33.18
CA ILE A 6 79.84 -16.18 -33.33
C ILE A 6 79.04 -14.89 -33.17
N LYS A 7 78.32 -14.51 -34.21
CA LYS A 7 77.34 -13.40 -34.23
C LYS A 7 76.00 -13.97 -33.73
N ILE A 8 75.53 -13.52 -32.58
CA ILE A 8 74.18 -13.78 -32.07
C ILE A 8 73.26 -12.72 -32.67
N ALA A 9 72.37 -13.18 -33.52
CA ALA A 9 71.27 -12.35 -34.03
C ALA A 9 70.13 -12.32 -32.99
N ALA A 10 69.88 -11.15 -32.37
CA ALA A 10 68.74 -10.93 -31.50
C ALA A 10 67.50 -10.68 -32.35
N SER A 11 66.59 -11.66 -32.42
CA SER A 11 65.29 -11.50 -33.00
C SER A 11 64.34 -10.85 -32.00
N THR A 12 64.05 -9.58 -32.22
CA THR A 12 63.07 -8.83 -31.45
C THR A 12 61.67 -9.22 -31.93
N GLY A 13 61.04 -10.18 -31.24
CA GLY A 13 59.64 -10.53 -31.47
C GLY A 13 58.70 -9.49 -30.85
N LEU A 14 58.11 -8.65 -31.71
CA LEU A 14 57.09 -7.69 -31.34
C LEU A 14 55.76 -8.45 -31.09
N PHE A 15 55.48 -8.78 -29.83
CA PHE A 15 54.15 -9.28 -29.45
C PHE A 15 53.15 -8.14 -29.54
N LEU A 16 52.38 -8.06 -30.61
CA LEU A 16 51.15 -7.30 -30.69
C LEU A 16 50.12 -8.00 -29.78
N ALA A 17 50.04 -7.60 -28.54
CA ALA A 17 48.93 -7.93 -27.67
C ALA A 17 47.70 -7.13 -28.16
N SER A 18 46.92 -7.72 -29.06
CA SER A 18 45.57 -7.23 -29.40
C SER A 18 44.72 -7.35 -28.15
N ALA A 19 44.59 -6.23 -27.42
CA ALA A 19 43.58 -6.09 -26.38
C ALA A 19 42.21 -6.20 -27.09
N LEU A 20 41.63 -7.38 -27.08
CA LEU A 20 40.19 -7.58 -27.30
C LEU A 20 39.50 -6.89 -26.14
N ALA A 21 39.19 -5.60 -26.30
CA ALA A 21 38.19 -4.91 -25.47
C ALA A 21 36.87 -5.64 -25.80
N THR A 22 36.55 -6.65 -25.00
CA THR A 22 35.16 -7.12 -24.88
C THR A 22 34.34 -5.92 -24.45
N THR A 23 33.66 -5.31 -25.43
CA THR A 23 32.56 -4.41 -25.08
C THR A 23 31.58 -5.27 -24.31
N ALA A 24 31.60 -5.14 -22.97
CA ALA A 24 30.51 -5.63 -22.17
C ALA A 24 29.27 -4.90 -22.69
N THR A 25 28.49 -5.56 -23.52
CA THR A 25 27.13 -5.09 -23.79
C THR A 25 26.46 -5.05 -22.42
N ALA A 26 26.11 -3.85 -21.98
CA ALA A 26 25.28 -3.69 -20.79
C ALA A 26 24.07 -4.60 -21.01
N GLN A 27 23.94 -5.62 -20.16
CA GLN A 27 22.86 -6.59 -20.26
C GLN A 27 21.56 -5.83 -20.20
N GLU A 28 20.74 -5.91 -21.24
CA GLU A 28 19.49 -5.17 -21.35
C GLU A 28 18.59 -5.58 -20.16
N TYR A 29 18.23 -4.63 -19.29
CA TYR A 29 17.34 -4.88 -18.17
C TYR A 29 15.89 -4.59 -18.56
N PRO A 30 14.93 -5.48 -18.18
CA PRO A 30 15.10 -6.80 -17.57
C PRO A 30 15.40 -7.88 -18.62
N ASP A 31 16.28 -8.84 -18.30
CA ASP A 31 16.64 -9.99 -19.14
C ASP A 31 16.00 -11.31 -18.68
N ARG A 32 15.27 -11.27 -17.59
CA ARG A 32 14.54 -12.40 -16.98
C ARG A 32 13.31 -11.92 -16.23
N ALA A 33 12.45 -12.87 -15.87
CA ALA A 33 11.25 -12.56 -15.08
C ALA A 33 11.58 -11.84 -13.76
N ILE A 34 10.72 -10.90 -13.40
CA ILE A 34 10.76 -10.14 -12.15
C ILE A 34 9.80 -10.81 -11.16
N THR A 35 10.16 -10.89 -9.89
CA THR A 35 9.28 -11.38 -8.84
C THR A 35 8.56 -10.19 -8.15
N SER A 36 7.24 -10.24 -8.10
CA SER A 36 6.43 -9.31 -7.29
C SER A 36 5.91 -10.02 -6.04
N ILE A 37 6.42 -9.63 -4.87
CA ILE A 37 5.98 -10.17 -3.59
C ILE A 37 4.67 -9.47 -3.18
N VAL A 38 3.64 -10.27 -2.88
CA VAL A 38 2.38 -9.82 -2.27
C VAL A 38 2.32 -10.35 -0.85
N ALA A 39 2.22 -9.43 0.13
CA ALA A 39 2.31 -9.76 1.56
C ALA A 39 1.04 -10.44 2.13
N PHE A 40 0.00 -10.58 1.32
CA PHE A 40 -1.32 -11.12 1.71
C PHE A 40 -1.70 -12.34 0.89
N GLY A 41 -2.78 -13.01 1.33
CA GLY A 41 -3.25 -14.25 0.70
C GLY A 41 -3.74 -14.06 -0.72
N ALA A 42 -3.57 -15.10 -1.53
CA ALA A 42 -4.09 -15.14 -2.89
C ALA A 42 -5.61 -14.92 -2.93
N GLY A 43 -6.08 -14.13 -3.90
CA GLY A 43 -7.50 -13.77 -4.06
C GLY A 43 -7.97 -12.62 -3.15
N GLY A 44 -7.14 -12.11 -2.25
CA GLY A 44 -7.42 -10.87 -1.52
C GLY A 44 -7.30 -9.63 -2.42
N SER A 45 -7.89 -8.48 -2.01
CA SER A 45 -7.91 -7.25 -2.82
C SER A 45 -6.53 -6.82 -3.31
N THR A 46 -5.51 -6.88 -2.45
CA THR A 46 -4.13 -6.54 -2.82
C THR A 46 -3.55 -7.50 -3.86
N ASP A 47 -3.79 -8.81 -3.71
CA ASP A 47 -3.31 -9.82 -4.67
C ASP A 47 -4.00 -9.67 -6.03
N VAL A 48 -5.31 -9.48 -6.03
CA VAL A 48 -6.11 -9.27 -7.25
C VAL A 48 -5.64 -8.00 -7.97
N ALA A 49 -5.45 -6.89 -7.28
CA ALA A 49 -4.95 -5.65 -7.86
C ALA A 49 -3.54 -5.81 -8.44
N ALA A 50 -2.62 -6.43 -7.68
CA ALA A 50 -1.25 -6.65 -8.13
C ALA A 50 -1.18 -7.54 -9.38
N ARG A 51 -1.89 -8.67 -9.39
CA ARG A 51 -1.91 -9.58 -10.56
C ARG A 51 -2.52 -8.93 -11.79
N SER A 52 -3.57 -8.13 -11.59
CA SER A 52 -4.22 -7.44 -12.70
C SER A 52 -3.35 -6.34 -13.28
N LEU A 53 -2.68 -5.57 -12.43
CA LEU A 53 -1.74 -4.53 -12.85
C LEU A 53 -0.61 -5.13 -13.69
N VAL A 54 0.03 -6.19 -13.21
CA VAL A 54 1.21 -6.77 -13.88
C VAL A 54 0.88 -7.80 -14.96
N ARG A 55 -0.40 -8.03 -15.24
CA ARG A 55 -0.85 -9.05 -16.20
C ARG A 55 -0.25 -8.88 -17.59
N PHE A 56 -0.03 -7.63 -17.98
CA PHE A 56 0.50 -7.28 -19.30
C PHE A 56 1.97 -6.85 -19.25
N ALA A 57 2.71 -7.19 -18.17
CA ALA A 57 4.10 -6.78 -17.99
C ALA A 57 5.00 -7.13 -19.19
N ASN A 58 4.78 -8.30 -19.80
CA ASN A 58 5.57 -8.73 -20.95
C ASN A 58 5.45 -7.78 -22.16
N GLU A 59 4.29 -7.11 -22.33
CA GLU A 59 4.08 -6.13 -23.41
C GLU A 59 4.89 -4.84 -23.20
N TYR A 60 5.13 -4.46 -21.92
CA TYR A 60 5.78 -3.21 -21.55
C TYR A 60 7.25 -3.35 -21.15
N LEU A 61 7.65 -4.55 -20.68
CA LEU A 61 9.01 -4.85 -20.19
C LEU A 61 9.74 -5.91 -21.02
N GLY A 62 9.06 -6.58 -21.96
CA GLY A 62 9.61 -7.75 -22.64
C GLY A 62 9.84 -8.96 -21.73
N GLN A 63 9.42 -8.88 -20.45
CA GLN A 63 9.54 -9.93 -19.43
C GLN A 63 8.29 -9.98 -18.57
N GLU A 64 8.02 -11.15 -18.01
CA GLU A 64 6.90 -11.33 -17.08
C GLU A 64 7.24 -10.79 -15.67
N ILE A 65 6.19 -10.36 -14.96
CA ILE A 65 6.25 -10.15 -13.52
C ILE A 65 5.46 -11.27 -12.85
N ALA A 66 6.19 -12.19 -12.20
CA ALA A 66 5.62 -13.32 -11.48
C ALA A 66 5.18 -12.90 -10.07
N VAL A 67 3.90 -13.04 -9.73
CA VAL A 67 3.37 -12.69 -8.41
C VAL A 67 3.51 -13.87 -7.45
N GLU A 68 4.20 -13.65 -6.32
CA GLU A 68 4.42 -14.59 -5.23
C GLU A 68 3.78 -14.09 -3.93
N ASN A 69 2.87 -14.87 -3.34
CA ASN A 69 2.28 -14.52 -2.05
C ASN A 69 3.19 -14.99 -0.90
N ARG A 70 3.62 -14.05 -0.05
CA ARG A 70 4.39 -14.31 1.19
C ARG A 70 3.64 -13.77 2.39
N THR A 71 2.78 -14.59 2.95
CA THR A 71 1.86 -14.22 4.02
C THR A 71 2.47 -14.43 5.41
N GLY A 72 1.90 -13.73 6.41
CA GLY A 72 2.22 -13.92 7.82
C GLY A 72 2.41 -12.58 8.55
N GLY A 73 2.09 -12.55 9.85
CA GLY A 73 2.27 -11.38 10.70
C GLY A 73 1.56 -10.11 10.19
N ALA A 74 0.33 -10.24 9.68
CA ALA A 74 -0.42 -9.13 9.05
C ALA A 74 0.35 -8.44 7.89
N GLY A 75 1.10 -9.23 7.09
CA GLY A 75 1.90 -8.72 5.97
C GLY A 75 3.38 -8.50 6.30
N ALA A 76 3.78 -8.58 7.57
CA ALA A 76 5.17 -8.34 7.99
C ALA A 76 6.18 -9.24 7.28
N VAL A 77 5.85 -10.54 7.11
CA VAL A 77 6.75 -11.51 6.44
C VAL A 77 7.03 -11.10 4.99
N GLY A 78 6.00 -10.73 4.23
CA GLY A 78 6.14 -10.34 2.83
C GLY A 78 6.85 -9.00 2.67
N MET A 79 6.50 -7.99 3.46
CA MET A 79 7.10 -6.66 3.37
C MET A 79 8.56 -6.64 3.85
N LEU A 80 8.89 -7.44 4.88
CA LEU A 80 10.28 -7.65 5.31
C LEU A 80 11.08 -8.39 4.21
N ALA A 81 10.50 -9.42 3.58
CA ALA A 81 11.14 -10.12 2.48
C ALA A 81 11.38 -9.21 1.26
N LEU A 82 10.48 -8.27 0.99
CA LEU A 82 10.66 -7.26 -0.04
C LEU A 82 11.83 -6.33 0.31
N SER A 83 11.82 -5.73 1.51
CA SER A 83 12.84 -4.76 1.93
C SER A 83 14.25 -5.37 1.96
N GLN A 84 14.37 -6.65 2.31
CA GLN A 84 15.62 -7.41 2.33
C GLN A 84 15.96 -8.08 0.98
N GLY A 85 15.13 -7.89 -0.03
CA GLY A 85 15.38 -8.38 -1.38
C GLY A 85 16.66 -7.79 -1.98
N ARG A 86 17.26 -8.50 -2.96
CA ARG A 86 18.40 -7.91 -3.68
C ARG A 86 17.96 -6.67 -4.44
N PRO A 87 18.69 -5.55 -4.29
CA PRO A 87 18.33 -4.30 -4.96
C PRO A 87 18.76 -4.29 -6.43
N ASP A 88 18.54 -5.38 -7.14
CA ASP A 88 18.95 -5.58 -8.54
C ASP A 88 17.79 -5.37 -9.54
N GLY A 89 16.63 -4.90 -9.06
CA GLY A 89 15.45 -4.65 -9.87
C GLY A 89 14.62 -5.90 -10.21
N TYR A 90 15.05 -7.10 -9.82
CA TYR A 90 14.30 -8.34 -10.06
C TYR A 90 13.39 -8.77 -8.90
N THR A 91 13.35 -7.96 -7.85
CA THR A 91 12.39 -8.08 -6.76
C THR A 91 11.66 -6.76 -6.58
N ILE A 92 10.36 -6.80 -6.72
CA ILE A 92 9.43 -5.72 -6.37
C ILE A 92 8.32 -6.31 -5.51
N GLY A 93 7.38 -5.52 -5.05
CA GLY A 93 6.24 -6.07 -4.32
C GLY A 93 5.23 -5.02 -3.93
N THR A 94 4.14 -5.48 -3.32
CA THR A 94 3.14 -4.59 -2.74
C THR A 94 3.48 -4.30 -1.29
N VAL A 95 3.27 -3.06 -0.90
CA VAL A 95 3.25 -2.60 0.49
C VAL A 95 1.92 -1.92 0.77
N ASN A 96 1.49 -1.99 2.01
CA ASN A 96 0.19 -1.52 2.45
C ASN A 96 0.35 -0.70 3.73
N PHE A 97 -0.77 -0.15 4.23
CA PHE A 97 -0.84 0.66 5.45
C PHE A 97 -0.05 0.06 6.63
N GLU A 98 -0.08 -1.25 6.80
CA GLU A 98 0.58 -1.95 7.92
C GLU A 98 2.08 -1.67 8.02
N LEU A 99 2.73 -1.26 6.90
CA LEU A 99 4.14 -0.84 6.89
C LEU A 99 4.40 0.33 7.84
N LEU A 100 3.43 1.22 8.04
CA LEU A 100 3.54 2.37 8.94
C LEU A 100 3.46 1.97 10.43
N ALA A 101 2.76 0.87 10.71
CA ALA A 101 2.47 0.43 12.07
C ALA A 101 3.45 -0.61 12.63
N PHE A 102 4.25 -1.27 11.78
CA PHE A 102 5.09 -2.37 12.23
C PHE A 102 6.15 -1.96 13.24
N ARG A 103 6.91 -0.89 12.98
CA ARG A 103 7.95 -0.42 13.90
C ARG A 103 7.36 0.15 15.18
N PRO A 104 6.38 1.07 15.14
CA PRO A 104 5.77 1.60 16.37
C PRO A 104 5.18 0.51 17.26
N LEU A 105 4.63 -0.55 16.67
CA LEU A 105 4.05 -1.68 17.42
C LEU A 105 5.05 -2.79 17.72
N GLU A 106 6.35 -2.61 17.42
CA GLU A 106 7.42 -3.62 17.58
C GLU A 106 7.09 -4.98 16.94
N ARG A 107 6.23 -4.99 15.90
CA ARG A 107 5.80 -6.23 15.22
C ARG A 107 6.79 -6.73 14.20
N ALA A 108 7.48 -5.81 13.51
CA ALA A 108 8.54 -6.14 12.57
C ALA A 108 9.52 -4.96 12.39
N PRO A 109 10.81 -5.24 12.13
CA PRO A 109 11.83 -4.22 11.93
C PRO A 109 11.82 -3.66 10.49
N VAL A 110 10.64 -3.36 9.94
CA VAL A 110 10.45 -2.81 8.59
C VAL A 110 9.51 -1.61 8.64
N GLY A 111 9.83 -0.57 7.87
CA GLY A 111 9.07 0.65 7.77
C GLY A 111 9.19 1.31 6.39
N PRO A 112 8.58 2.49 6.19
CA PRO A 112 8.55 3.17 4.90
C PRO A 112 9.93 3.49 4.33
N ASP A 113 10.92 3.73 5.17
CA ASP A 113 12.29 4.07 4.81
C ASP A 113 13.17 2.86 4.45
N ASP A 114 12.65 1.62 4.55
CA ASP A 114 13.33 0.39 4.13
C ASP A 114 12.99 -0.02 2.68
N VAL A 115 12.07 0.68 2.05
CA VAL A 115 11.66 0.42 0.67
C VAL A 115 11.73 1.70 -0.17
N ARG A 116 11.81 1.53 -1.47
CA ARG A 116 11.65 2.63 -2.42
C ARG A 116 10.30 2.48 -3.10
N PHE A 117 9.38 3.38 -2.81
CA PHE A 117 8.06 3.39 -3.44
C PHE A 117 8.19 3.67 -4.93
N ILE A 118 7.51 2.86 -5.75
CA ILE A 118 7.44 3.05 -7.20
C ILE A 118 6.20 3.87 -7.55
N MET A 119 5.05 3.47 -7.03
CA MET A 119 3.79 4.21 -7.15
C MET A 119 2.75 3.68 -6.18
N LYS A 120 1.82 4.53 -5.76
CA LYS A 120 0.55 4.10 -5.19
C LYS A 120 -0.35 3.57 -6.30
N VAL A 121 -1.09 2.52 -6.03
CA VAL A 121 -1.95 1.85 -7.02
C VAL A 121 -3.42 2.05 -6.71
N GLN A 122 -3.78 1.92 -5.44
CA GLN A 122 -5.18 1.98 -4.99
C GLN A 122 -5.29 2.61 -3.62
N SER A 123 -6.47 3.16 -3.36
CA SER A 123 -6.90 3.60 -2.03
C SER A 123 -8.22 2.96 -1.64
N SER A 124 -8.42 2.83 -0.33
CA SER A 124 -9.66 2.34 0.27
C SER A 124 -9.98 3.25 1.45
N PRO A 125 -10.60 4.42 1.17
CA PRO A 125 -10.85 5.41 2.21
C PRO A 125 -11.81 4.88 3.27
N ALA A 126 -11.55 5.27 4.52
CA ALA A 126 -12.41 4.95 5.65
C ALA A 126 -13.75 5.70 5.56
N THR A 127 -14.75 5.15 6.22
CA THR A 127 -16.08 5.77 6.35
C THR A 127 -16.47 5.86 7.82
N LEU A 128 -17.47 6.65 8.13
CA LEU A 128 -18.31 6.42 9.29
C LEU A 128 -19.67 5.93 8.79
N THR A 129 -19.95 4.67 9.00
CA THR A 129 -21.14 3.98 8.49
C THR A 129 -21.99 3.44 9.64
N VAL A 130 -23.30 3.59 9.53
CA VAL A 130 -24.31 3.12 10.50
C VAL A 130 -25.40 2.30 9.82
N GLN A 131 -26.28 1.62 10.60
CA GLN A 131 -27.46 0.99 10.04
C GLN A 131 -28.39 2.02 9.39
N ALA A 132 -29.12 1.63 8.35
CA ALA A 132 -30.00 2.55 7.62
C ALA A 132 -31.12 3.14 8.49
N ASP A 133 -31.60 2.37 9.46
CA ASP A 133 -32.65 2.76 10.42
C ASP A 133 -32.10 3.37 11.72
N ALA A 134 -30.77 3.53 11.83
CA ALA A 134 -30.15 4.21 12.98
C ALA A 134 -30.70 5.64 13.12
N PRO A 135 -30.81 6.18 14.36
CA PRO A 135 -31.44 7.47 14.61
C PRO A 135 -30.65 8.67 14.06
N TRP A 136 -29.40 8.46 13.63
CA TRP A 136 -28.51 9.49 13.12
C TRP A 136 -28.57 9.54 11.59
N ASN A 137 -28.84 10.69 11.01
CA ASN A 137 -28.85 10.90 9.55
C ASN A 137 -27.67 11.74 9.06
N THR A 138 -26.95 12.37 9.98
CA THR A 138 -25.75 13.17 9.68
C THR A 138 -24.60 12.77 10.60
N LEU A 139 -23.38 13.12 10.19
CA LEU A 139 -22.18 12.95 11.01
C LEU A 139 -22.36 13.66 12.37
N GLU A 140 -22.84 14.90 12.35
CA GLU A 140 -22.96 15.72 13.56
C GLU A 140 -23.97 15.14 14.56
N GLU A 141 -25.11 14.58 14.10
CA GLU A 141 -26.07 13.89 14.96
C GLU A 141 -25.43 12.70 15.69
N PHE A 142 -24.59 11.93 14.98
CA PHE A 142 -23.86 10.80 15.57
C PHE A 142 -22.82 11.27 16.58
N LEU A 143 -22.01 12.28 16.24
CA LEU A 143 -20.97 12.82 17.12
C LEU A 143 -21.56 13.48 18.38
N GLU A 144 -22.69 14.19 18.24
CA GLU A 144 -23.39 14.79 19.38
C GLU A 144 -23.93 13.70 20.32
N ALA A 145 -24.49 12.62 19.79
CA ALA A 145 -24.91 11.47 20.58
C ALA A 145 -23.73 10.83 21.34
N ALA A 146 -22.56 10.76 20.69
CA ALA A 146 -21.34 10.26 21.30
C ALA A 146 -20.86 11.16 22.44
N ARG A 147 -20.89 12.50 22.28
CA ARG A 147 -20.50 13.47 23.30
C ARG A 147 -21.46 13.43 24.50
N GLN A 148 -22.77 13.26 24.25
CA GLN A 148 -23.77 13.16 25.31
C GLN A 148 -23.68 11.87 26.13
N GLN A 149 -23.14 10.80 25.53
CA GLN A 149 -23.03 9.49 26.15
C GLN A 149 -21.64 8.88 25.92
N PRO A 150 -20.60 9.40 26.61
CA PRO A 150 -19.23 8.91 26.48
C PRO A 150 -19.13 7.40 26.68
N ASN A 151 -18.38 6.70 25.80
CA ASN A 151 -18.15 5.26 25.82
C ASN A 151 -19.41 4.36 25.71
N LYS A 152 -20.55 4.92 25.31
CA LYS A 152 -21.78 4.13 25.09
C LYS A 152 -21.89 3.61 23.66
N LEU A 153 -21.59 4.45 22.67
CA LEU A 153 -21.58 4.02 21.28
C LEU A 153 -20.40 3.09 21.02
N ARG A 154 -20.59 2.14 20.12
CA ARG A 154 -19.61 1.12 19.75
C ARG A 154 -19.29 1.23 18.26
N ILE A 155 -18.02 1.32 17.93
CA ILE A 155 -17.53 1.27 16.53
C ILE A 155 -16.85 -0.07 16.31
N ALA A 156 -17.32 -0.84 15.32
CA ALA A 156 -16.57 -1.98 14.81
C ALA A 156 -15.36 -1.52 14.01
N ALA A 157 -14.21 -2.04 14.32
CA ALA A 157 -12.95 -1.78 13.60
C ALA A 157 -12.09 -3.05 13.54
N SER A 158 -10.94 -2.99 12.90
CA SER A 158 -9.95 -4.07 12.92
C SER A 158 -9.25 -4.17 14.28
N PRO A 159 -8.46 -5.22 14.54
CA PRO A 159 -7.69 -5.35 15.77
C PRO A 159 -6.78 -4.14 16.04
N PRO A 160 -6.41 -3.88 17.31
CA PRO A 160 -5.58 -2.75 17.68
C PRO A 160 -4.35 -2.56 16.81
N GLY A 161 -4.13 -1.35 16.30
CA GLY A 161 -3.02 -0.98 15.43
C GLY A 161 -3.16 -1.40 13.96
N ALA A 162 -4.24 -2.07 13.57
CA ALA A 162 -4.55 -2.28 12.16
C ALA A 162 -5.38 -1.10 11.59
N VAL A 163 -5.47 -0.99 10.28
CA VAL A 163 -5.94 0.20 9.57
C VAL A 163 -7.28 0.77 10.08
N TRP A 164 -8.31 -0.06 10.25
CA TRP A 164 -9.62 0.45 10.67
C TRP A 164 -9.69 0.81 12.16
N ASN A 165 -8.81 0.23 12.98
CA ASN A 165 -8.64 0.65 14.38
C ASN A 165 -7.98 2.03 14.46
N VAL A 166 -6.94 2.26 13.66
CA VAL A 166 -6.30 3.58 13.56
C VAL A 166 -7.28 4.62 13.00
N ALA A 167 -8.09 4.25 11.97
CA ALA A 167 -9.15 5.12 11.46
C ALA A 167 -10.14 5.53 12.56
N ALA A 168 -10.61 4.57 13.36
CA ALA A 168 -11.51 4.86 14.48
C ALA A 168 -10.84 5.77 15.52
N GLY A 169 -9.58 5.50 15.87
CA GLY A 169 -8.80 6.32 16.79
C GLY A 169 -8.58 7.75 16.27
N LEU A 170 -8.25 7.91 14.98
CA LEU A 170 -8.11 9.22 14.37
C LEU A 170 -9.43 10.00 14.39
N ILE A 171 -10.53 9.36 14.01
CA ILE A 171 -11.87 9.97 14.02
C ILE A 171 -12.21 10.43 15.43
N THR A 172 -12.10 9.56 16.42
CA THR A 172 -12.47 9.90 17.82
C THR A 172 -11.59 11.00 18.39
N ASN A 173 -10.30 11.02 18.06
CA ASN A 173 -9.37 12.06 18.51
C ASN A 173 -9.70 13.42 17.89
N VAL A 174 -9.85 13.49 16.53
CA VAL A 174 -10.11 14.76 15.82
C VAL A 174 -11.51 15.31 16.14
N THR A 175 -12.49 14.44 16.41
CA THR A 175 -13.86 14.86 16.75
C THR A 175 -14.08 15.07 18.25
N GLU A 176 -13.05 14.84 19.07
CA GLU A 176 -13.11 14.93 20.54
C GLU A 176 -14.27 14.12 21.14
N THR A 177 -14.41 12.86 20.68
CA THR A 177 -15.46 11.94 21.13
C THR A 177 -14.89 10.70 21.80
N GLU A 178 -15.58 10.20 22.80
CA GLU A 178 -15.24 8.95 23.50
C GLU A 178 -16.19 7.84 23.04
N ILE A 179 -15.70 6.97 22.14
CA ILE A 179 -16.47 5.87 21.55
C ILE A 179 -15.73 4.56 21.80
N ASN A 180 -16.46 3.53 22.18
CA ASN A 180 -15.87 2.20 22.41
C ASN A 180 -15.56 1.50 21.09
N VAL A 181 -14.27 1.28 20.80
CA VAL A 181 -13.82 0.57 19.61
C VAL A 181 -13.80 -0.93 19.87
N VAL A 182 -14.60 -1.68 19.13
CA VAL A 182 -14.74 -3.14 19.23
C VAL A 182 -13.99 -3.82 18.09
N PRO A 183 -12.96 -4.64 18.37
CA PRO A 183 -12.15 -5.28 17.34
C PRO A 183 -12.86 -6.47 16.69
N PHE A 184 -12.75 -6.56 15.35
CA PHE A 184 -13.17 -7.68 14.53
C PHE A 184 -12.05 -8.06 13.53
N ASP A 185 -12.00 -9.31 13.06
CA ASP A 185 -10.96 -9.78 12.14
C ASP A 185 -11.22 -9.30 10.70
N GLY A 186 -11.24 -7.97 10.49
CA GLY A 186 -11.37 -7.32 9.19
C GLY A 186 -12.74 -6.70 8.92
N GLY A 187 -12.82 -6.02 7.78
CA GLY A 187 -13.96 -5.18 7.44
C GLY A 187 -15.24 -5.97 7.18
N ALA A 188 -15.15 -7.13 6.52
CA ALA A 188 -16.34 -7.96 6.28
C ALA A 188 -17.04 -8.38 7.58
N GLN A 189 -16.29 -8.74 8.62
CA GLN A 189 -16.86 -9.10 9.93
C GLN A 189 -17.40 -7.86 10.65
N SER A 190 -16.74 -6.72 10.52
CA SER A 190 -17.25 -5.44 11.03
C SER A 190 -18.58 -5.05 10.39
N ALA A 191 -18.72 -5.24 9.06
CA ALA A 191 -19.97 -5.01 8.34
C ALA A 191 -21.10 -5.94 8.86
N VAL A 192 -20.80 -7.23 9.04
CA VAL A 192 -21.76 -8.21 9.56
C VAL A 192 -22.18 -7.85 10.99
N ALA A 193 -21.26 -7.44 11.84
CA ALA A 193 -21.55 -7.01 13.21
C ALA A 193 -22.45 -5.77 13.24
N LEU A 194 -22.22 -4.81 12.36
CA LEU A 194 -23.07 -3.63 12.21
C LEU A 194 -24.47 -4.01 11.71
N LEU A 195 -24.57 -4.83 10.66
CA LEU A 195 -25.85 -5.31 10.14
C LEU A 195 -26.66 -6.09 11.18
N GLY A 196 -25.97 -6.80 12.07
CA GLY A 196 -26.57 -7.56 13.18
C GLY A 196 -26.87 -6.73 14.43
N GLY A 197 -26.62 -5.42 14.44
CA GLY A 197 -26.86 -4.55 15.60
C GLY A 197 -25.96 -4.81 16.80
N GLN A 198 -24.83 -5.51 16.60
CA GLN A 198 -23.84 -5.77 17.66
C GLN A 198 -23.03 -4.52 18.00
N VAL A 199 -22.92 -3.60 17.05
CA VAL A 199 -22.25 -2.30 17.14
C VAL A 199 -23.12 -1.23 16.52
N ASP A 200 -22.81 0.03 16.80
CA ASP A 200 -23.61 1.18 16.39
C ASP A 200 -23.07 1.81 15.08
N ALA A 201 -21.78 1.65 14.82
CA ALA A 201 -21.09 2.14 13.61
C ALA A 201 -19.92 1.26 13.22
N THR A 202 -19.33 1.54 12.05
CA THR A 202 -18.04 0.98 11.60
C THR A 202 -17.23 2.03 10.83
N THR A 203 -15.90 1.85 10.78
CA THR A 203 -14.96 2.74 10.06
C THR A 203 -14.32 2.06 8.83
N ILE A 204 -14.88 0.98 8.34
CA ILE A 204 -14.34 0.23 7.19
C ILE A 204 -14.47 1.01 5.88
N SER A 205 -13.88 0.48 4.81
CA SER A 205 -13.82 1.17 3.53
C SER A 205 -15.17 1.31 2.84
N VAL A 206 -15.24 2.29 1.91
CA VAL A 206 -16.38 2.43 1.00
C VAL A 206 -16.67 1.13 0.27
N GLN A 207 -15.65 0.42 -0.24
CA GLN A 207 -15.79 -0.83 -0.98
C GLN A 207 -16.49 -1.93 -0.16
N GLU A 208 -16.23 -1.98 1.14
CA GLU A 208 -16.81 -3.00 2.03
C GLU A 208 -18.24 -2.70 2.46
N VAL A 209 -18.71 -1.46 2.30
CA VAL A 209 -20.08 -1.05 2.69
C VAL A 209 -20.99 -0.76 1.51
N ILE A 210 -20.48 -0.48 0.30
CA ILE A 210 -21.24 0.06 -0.82
C ILE A 210 -22.42 -0.80 -1.25
N ASP A 211 -22.26 -2.11 -1.28
CA ASP A 211 -23.34 -3.04 -1.64
C ASP A 211 -24.47 -3.01 -0.61
N HIS A 212 -24.13 -2.88 0.68
CA HIS A 212 -25.11 -2.76 1.76
C HIS A 212 -25.81 -1.40 1.76
N VAL A 213 -25.10 -0.34 1.38
CA VAL A 213 -25.67 1.00 1.19
C VAL A 213 -26.63 1.01 0.01
N THR A 214 -26.23 0.44 -1.12
CA THR A 214 -27.08 0.30 -2.31
C THR A 214 -28.34 -0.53 -2.03
N ALA A 215 -28.21 -1.57 -1.20
CA ALA A 215 -29.34 -2.39 -0.75
C ALA A 215 -30.22 -1.72 0.33
N GLY A 216 -29.91 -0.47 0.75
CA GLY A 216 -30.65 0.27 1.75
C GLY A 216 -30.57 -0.30 3.17
N LYS A 217 -29.54 -1.10 3.48
CA LYS A 217 -29.32 -1.70 4.80
C LYS A 217 -28.40 -0.87 5.70
N LEU A 218 -27.44 -0.16 5.08
CA LEU A 218 -26.51 0.72 5.73
C LEU A 218 -26.60 2.13 5.14
N LYS A 219 -26.15 3.14 5.88
CA LYS A 219 -25.93 4.51 5.40
C LYS A 219 -24.58 5.02 5.87
N VAL A 220 -23.85 5.70 4.97
CA VAL A 220 -22.59 6.35 5.27
C VAL A 220 -22.87 7.78 5.70
N LEU A 221 -22.37 8.18 6.86
CA LEU A 221 -22.53 9.53 7.39
C LEU A 221 -21.42 10.48 6.92
N ALA A 222 -20.20 9.96 6.75
CA ALA A 222 -19.07 10.70 6.20
C ALA A 222 -18.02 9.76 5.60
N THR A 223 -17.23 10.29 4.64
CA THR A 223 -16.05 9.62 4.08
C THR A 223 -14.78 10.35 4.51
N ALA A 224 -13.71 9.59 4.78
CA ALA A 224 -12.40 10.12 5.16
C ALA A 224 -11.55 10.42 3.90
N THR A 225 -12.06 11.29 3.03
CA THR A 225 -11.46 11.68 1.75
C THR A 225 -11.32 13.20 1.65
N GLU A 226 -10.42 13.68 0.79
CA GLU A 226 -10.29 15.11 0.48
C GLU A 226 -11.56 15.66 -0.20
N GLU A 227 -12.06 14.93 -1.19
CA GLU A 227 -13.27 15.23 -1.93
C GLU A 227 -14.29 14.10 -1.77
N ARG A 228 -15.55 14.36 -2.11
CA ARG A 228 -16.60 13.33 -2.04
C ARG A 228 -16.29 12.14 -2.91
N HIS A 229 -16.48 10.94 -2.36
CA HIS A 229 -16.20 9.70 -3.07
C HIS A 229 -17.17 9.53 -4.26
N PRO A 230 -16.67 9.19 -5.48
CA PRO A 230 -17.51 9.09 -6.68
C PRO A 230 -18.69 8.13 -6.54
N ALA A 231 -18.53 7.02 -5.81
CA ALA A 231 -19.62 6.07 -5.54
C ALA A 231 -20.63 6.59 -4.48
N LEU A 232 -20.32 7.68 -3.78
CA LEU A 232 -21.12 8.26 -2.71
C LEU A 232 -21.23 9.78 -2.85
N PRO A 233 -21.68 10.33 -3.99
CA PRO A 233 -21.60 11.77 -4.30
C PRO A 233 -22.45 12.65 -3.37
N ASN A 234 -23.43 12.07 -2.68
CA ASN A 234 -24.30 12.77 -1.73
C ASN A 234 -23.81 12.68 -0.27
N VAL A 235 -22.76 11.91 0.00
CA VAL A 235 -22.20 11.77 1.35
C VAL A 235 -21.08 12.80 1.52
N PRO A 236 -21.12 13.62 2.60
CA PRO A 236 -20.07 14.60 2.85
C PRO A 236 -18.75 13.91 3.25
N THR A 237 -17.65 14.63 3.12
CA THR A 237 -16.38 14.23 3.74
C THR A 237 -16.33 14.72 5.18
N PHE A 238 -15.44 14.15 6.01
CA PHE A 238 -15.13 14.70 7.33
C PHE A 238 -14.65 16.16 7.22
N LYS A 239 -13.84 16.47 6.17
CA LYS A 239 -13.34 17.84 5.94
C LYS A 239 -14.46 18.84 5.66
N GLU A 240 -15.47 18.48 4.86
CA GLU A 240 -16.64 19.31 4.64
C GLU A 240 -17.43 19.57 5.93
N ALA A 241 -17.38 18.63 6.87
CA ALA A 241 -17.99 18.78 8.20
C ALA A 241 -17.08 19.51 9.22
N GLY A 242 -15.89 19.97 8.81
CA GLY A 242 -14.96 20.73 9.64
C GLY A 242 -13.92 19.90 10.41
N TYR A 243 -13.83 18.59 10.14
CA TYR A 243 -12.87 17.70 10.77
C TYR A 243 -11.78 17.29 9.78
N ASP A 244 -10.52 17.54 10.12
CA ASP A 244 -9.38 17.18 9.25
C ASP A 244 -9.06 15.68 9.36
N VAL A 245 -9.92 14.86 8.76
CA VAL A 245 -9.77 13.41 8.68
C VAL A 245 -9.75 12.98 7.24
N VAL A 246 -8.56 12.65 6.75
CA VAL A 246 -8.33 12.00 5.46
C VAL A 246 -7.49 10.76 5.74
N PHE A 247 -8.12 9.59 5.64
CA PHE A 247 -7.48 8.36 6.05
C PHE A 247 -8.13 7.12 5.41
N GLY A 248 -7.33 6.09 5.18
CA GLY A 248 -7.81 4.80 4.72
C GLY A 248 -6.67 3.80 4.49
N SER A 249 -7.03 2.61 4.05
CA SER A 249 -6.04 1.67 3.55
C SER A 249 -5.58 2.09 2.15
N TRP A 250 -4.39 1.66 1.79
CA TRP A 250 -3.82 1.86 0.47
C TRP A 250 -2.92 0.68 0.10
N ALA A 251 -2.65 0.51 -1.19
CA ALA A 251 -1.62 -0.40 -1.68
C ALA A 251 -0.72 0.33 -2.67
N ALA A 252 0.58 0.13 -2.52
CA ALA A 252 1.60 0.70 -3.38
C ALA A 252 2.55 -0.39 -3.88
N MET A 253 3.10 -0.18 -5.08
CA MET A 253 4.25 -0.95 -5.57
C MET A 253 5.52 -0.35 -5.03
N ALA A 254 6.43 -1.18 -4.57
CA ALA A 254 7.73 -0.78 -4.04
C ALA A 254 8.83 -1.75 -4.47
N ALA A 255 10.07 -1.30 -4.36
CA ALA A 255 11.29 -2.08 -4.56
C ALA A 255 12.16 -2.01 -3.29
N PRO A 256 13.17 -2.87 -3.15
CA PRO A 256 14.23 -2.69 -2.15
C PRO A 256 14.84 -1.29 -2.25
N LYS A 257 15.14 -0.65 -1.11
CA LYS A 257 15.56 0.76 -1.00
C LYS A 257 16.69 1.17 -1.96
N ASP A 258 17.73 0.34 -2.07
CA ASP A 258 18.95 0.66 -2.78
C ASP A 258 18.95 0.19 -4.25
N ILE A 259 17.77 0.06 -4.87
CA ILE A 259 17.65 -0.27 -6.30
C ILE A 259 18.37 0.78 -7.15
N PRO A 260 19.19 0.39 -8.17
CA PRO A 260 19.82 1.31 -9.10
C PRO A 260 18.79 2.18 -9.83
N GLU A 261 19.13 3.47 -10.02
CA GLU A 261 18.22 4.48 -10.56
C GLU A 261 17.70 4.12 -11.96
N ASP A 262 18.58 3.63 -12.83
CA ASP A 262 18.24 3.21 -14.19
C ASP A 262 17.18 2.10 -14.21
N ARG A 263 17.32 1.10 -13.35
CA ARG A 263 16.37 -0.01 -13.23
C ARG A 263 15.06 0.44 -12.58
N PHE A 264 15.16 1.30 -11.56
CA PHE A 264 13.99 1.89 -10.93
C PHE A 264 13.13 2.65 -11.94
N GLN A 265 13.76 3.49 -12.77
CA GLN A 265 13.04 4.29 -13.75
C GLN A 265 12.36 3.41 -14.82
N ILE A 266 13.04 2.36 -15.29
CA ILE A 266 12.45 1.40 -16.24
C ILE A 266 11.19 0.74 -15.64
N LEU A 267 11.25 0.33 -14.36
CA LEU A 267 10.10 -0.25 -13.65
C LEU A 267 8.98 0.76 -13.46
N ALA A 268 9.31 1.98 -13.03
CA ALA A 268 8.33 3.04 -12.80
C ALA A 268 7.57 3.40 -14.08
N ASP A 269 8.30 3.58 -15.19
CA ASP A 269 7.71 3.89 -16.49
C ASP A 269 6.82 2.74 -17.01
N ALA A 270 7.26 1.51 -16.86
CA ALA A 270 6.50 0.35 -17.28
C ALA A 270 5.23 0.15 -16.44
N LEU A 271 5.34 0.22 -15.11
CA LEU A 271 4.20 0.10 -14.21
C LEU A 271 3.19 1.23 -14.40
N LYS A 272 3.67 2.47 -14.70
CA LYS A 272 2.77 3.58 -15.04
C LYS A 272 1.98 3.30 -16.31
N LYS A 273 2.65 2.78 -17.36
CA LYS A 273 1.97 2.39 -18.60
C LYS A 273 0.96 1.26 -18.37
N MET A 274 1.29 0.28 -17.53
CA MET A 274 0.36 -0.80 -17.15
C MET A 274 -0.83 -0.25 -16.34
N PHE A 275 -0.58 0.73 -15.47
CA PHE A 275 -1.64 1.41 -14.72
C PHE A 275 -2.60 2.16 -15.65
N ASP A 276 -2.09 2.82 -16.69
CA ASP A 276 -2.90 3.56 -17.67
C ASP A 276 -3.56 2.67 -18.73
N ASP A 277 -3.25 1.39 -18.77
CA ASP A 277 -3.84 0.45 -19.73
C ASP A 277 -5.35 0.34 -19.50
N GLU A 278 -6.15 0.59 -20.54
CA GLU A 278 -7.62 0.54 -20.46
C GLU A 278 -8.14 -0.82 -19.96
N ARG A 279 -7.41 -1.90 -20.23
CA ARG A 279 -7.76 -3.26 -19.75
C ARG A 279 -7.64 -3.36 -18.24
N PHE A 280 -6.61 -2.72 -17.64
CA PHE A 280 -6.45 -2.66 -16.19
C PHE A 280 -7.48 -1.73 -15.57
N GLN A 281 -7.71 -0.55 -16.16
CA GLN A 281 -8.70 0.42 -15.70
C GLN A 281 -10.12 -0.19 -15.68
N THR A 282 -10.50 -0.87 -16.77
CA THR A 282 -11.79 -1.55 -16.88
C THR A 282 -11.93 -2.67 -15.85
N PHE A 283 -10.89 -3.51 -15.72
CA PHE A 283 -10.88 -4.58 -14.72
C PHE A 283 -11.04 -4.02 -13.30
N ALA A 284 -10.32 -2.95 -12.96
CA ALA A 284 -10.41 -2.33 -11.64
C ALA A 284 -11.82 -1.81 -11.36
N ALA A 285 -12.44 -1.13 -12.34
CA ALA A 285 -13.81 -0.64 -12.21
C ALA A 285 -14.83 -1.77 -12.02
N GLU A 286 -14.72 -2.85 -12.81
CA GLU A 286 -15.60 -4.02 -12.72
C GLU A 286 -15.47 -4.80 -11.39
N ASN A 287 -14.29 -4.70 -10.73
CA ASN A 287 -14.01 -5.38 -9.47
C ASN A 287 -14.05 -4.45 -8.25
N GLY A 288 -14.53 -3.21 -8.41
CA GLY A 288 -14.68 -2.25 -7.31
C GLY A 288 -13.35 -1.77 -6.71
N ILE A 289 -12.24 -1.86 -7.46
CA ILE A 289 -10.94 -1.36 -7.03
C ILE A 289 -10.89 0.15 -7.28
N THR A 290 -10.77 0.94 -6.23
CA THR A 290 -10.58 2.39 -6.35
C THR A 290 -9.12 2.68 -6.70
N LEU A 291 -8.86 2.90 -7.98
CA LEU A 291 -7.53 3.24 -8.45
C LEU A 291 -7.14 4.64 -7.98
N ASP A 292 -5.90 4.77 -7.54
CA ASP A 292 -5.35 6.00 -7.01
C ASP A 292 -3.84 6.05 -7.31
N TYR A 293 -3.51 6.72 -8.41
CA TYR A 293 -2.14 6.86 -8.84
C TYR A 293 -1.47 8.04 -8.16
N VAL A 294 -0.40 7.75 -7.40
CA VAL A 294 0.54 8.76 -6.90
C VAL A 294 1.96 8.30 -7.25
N PRO A 295 2.79 9.14 -7.88
CA PRO A 295 4.19 8.81 -8.13
C PRO A 295 4.95 8.48 -6.84
N GLY A 296 5.89 7.52 -6.90
CA GLY A 296 6.55 7.00 -5.69
C GLY A 296 7.25 8.06 -4.84
N ALA A 297 7.88 9.07 -5.46
CA ALA A 297 8.55 10.14 -4.73
C ALA A 297 7.55 11.03 -3.96
N GLU A 298 6.42 11.34 -4.57
CA GLU A 298 5.35 12.10 -3.91
C GLU A 298 4.70 11.27 -2.81
N PHE A 299 4.43 9.98 -3.09
CA PHE A 299 3.86 9.07 -2.11
C PHE A 299 4.78 8.86 -0.90
N ALA A 300 6.09 8.83 -1.08
CA ALA A 300 7.05 8.77 0.04
C ALA A 300 6.89 9.94 1.02
N LEU A 301 6.70 11.17 0.51
CA LEU A 301 6.45 12.34 1.35
C LEU A 301 5.11 12.25 2.10
N GLN A 302 4.08 11.72 1.45
CA GLN A 302 2.79 11.45 2.12
C GLN A 302 2.96 10.44 3.25
N MET A 303 3.77 9.38 3.02
CA MET A 303 4.02 8.34 4.03
C MET A 303 4.82 8.85 5.24
N GLU A 304 5.72 9.80 5.06
CA GLU A 304 6.41 10.45 6.20
C GLU A 304 5.41 11.17 7.11
N ALA A 305 4.47 11.93 6.54
CA ALA A 305 3.46 12.64 7.30
C ALA A 305 2.44 11.68 7.94
N GLU A 306 2.00 10.65 7.19
CA GLU A 306 1.04 9.65 7.66
C GLU A 306 1.64 8.80 8.79
N ALA A 307 2.93 8.43 8.70
CA ALA A 307 3.62 7.67 9.74
C ALA A 307 3.61 8.41 11.09
N ALA A 308 3.84 9.73 11.07
CA ALA A 308 3.78 10.54 12.28
C ALA A 308 2.36 10.56 12.89
N SER A 309 1.33 10.70 12.05
CA SER A 309 -0.07 10.65 12.47
C SER A 309 -0.45 9.29 13.05
N VAL A 310 -0.04 8.20 12.40
CA VAL A 310 -0.26 6.83 12.88
C VAL A 310 0.40 6.61 14.23
N ALA A 311 1.67 7.00 14.39
CA ALA A 311 2.39 6.88 15.65
C ALA A 311 1.67 7.62 16.78
N ALA A 312 1.20 8.85 16.53
CA ALA A 312 0.44 9.64 17.53
C ALA A 312 -0.88 8.96 17.93
N VAL A 313 -1.61 8.38 16.97
CA VAL A 313 -2.85 7.63 17.26
C VAL A 313 -2.56 6.38 18.08
N LEU A 314 -1.50 5.62 17.72
CA LEU A 314 -1.12 4.41 18.47
C LEU A 314 -0.70 4.73 19.90
N ALA A 315 0.05 5.81 20.12
CA ALA A 315 0.41 6.30 21.47
C ALA A 315 -0.84 6.72 22.26
N ALA A 316 -1.75 7.47 21.66
CA ALA A 316 -3.01 7.87 22.30
C ALA A 316 -3.89 6.68 22.70
N GLN A 317 -3.78 5.57 21.97
CA GLN A 317 -4.46 4.30 22.30
C GLN A 317 -3.70 3.45 23.33
N GLY A 318 -2.52 3.87 23.80
CA GLY A 318 -1.66 3.11 24.70
C GLY A 318 -1.09 1.83 24.08
N LEU A 319 -0.90 1.81 22.76
CA LEU A 319 -0.38 0.67 22.01
C LEU A 319 1.14 0.74 21.79
N THR A 320 1.76 1.87 22.10
CA THR A 320 3.22 2.07 22.03
C THR A 320 3.70 2.67 23.34
N ASP A 321 4.92 2.30 23.77
CA ASP A 321 5.61 3.04 24.81
C ASP A 321 6.02 4.41 24.24
N GLU A 322 5.90 5.50 25.01
CA GLU A 322 6.29 6.86 24.63
C GLU A 322 7.78 6.99 24.34
#